data_a23288de24ebeda4af4d232335ea5eed
#
_entry.id   a23288de24ebeda4af4d232335ea5eed
#
_cell.length_a   1.000
_cell.length_b   1.000
_cell.length_c   1.000
_cell.angle_alpha   90.00
_cell.angle_beta   90.00
_cell.angle_gamma   90.00
#
_symmetry.space_group_name_H-M   'P 1'
#
loop_
_entity.id
_entity.type
_entity.pdbx_description
1 polymer ?
#
loop_
_entity_poly.entity_id
_entity_poly.type
_entity_poly.pdbx_seq_one_letter_code
_entity_poly.pdbx_strand_id
1 'polypeptide(L)'
;GVAAPGTAQDPDLNAAVSLSPKATLFDLKFKLSSAPVVGRPGTVDLVVVPAGSVAFESVHLNLRASEGLRLLSDTSLDSGETAVGEALRYEIRFMPDAAGVLTLGVTLVVDAENSSLSRTYTIPLIAAPAPG
;
A
#
# COMPACT_ATOMS: atom_id res chain seq x y z
N GLY A 1 -8.69 -5.44 20.92
CA GLY A 1 -7.52 -6.15 20.53
C GLY A 1 -6.26 -5.40 20.88
N VAL A 2 -5.23 -6.13 20.98
CA VAL A 2 -3.94 -5.52 21.21
C VAL A 2 -3.55 -4.76 19.98
N ALA A 3 -3.31 -3.49 20.16
CA ALA A 3 -2.85 -2.67 19.09
C ALA A 3 -1.48 -3.16 18.62
N ALA A 4 -1.30 -3.36 17.34
CA ALA A 4 0.02 -3.39 16.80
C ALA A 4 0.66 -2.03 17.12
N PRO A 5 1.98 -1.98 17.30
CA PRO A 5 2.62 -0.73 17.68
C PRO A 5 2.19 0.41 16.78
N GLY A 6 1.60 1.40 17.39
CA GLY A 6 1.24 2.70 16.85
C GLY A 6 0.67 2.78 15.45
N THR A 7 1.34 2.19 14.47
CA THR A 7 1.03 2.44 13.07
C THR A 7 -0.29 1.83 12.60
N ALA A 8 -0.66 0.66 13.13
CA ALA A 8 -1.92 0.02 12.75
C ALA A 8 -3.12 0.72 13.37
N GLN A 9 -2.90 1.65 14.27
CA GLN A 9 -3.93 2.38 14.99
C GLN A 9 -4.17 3.78 14.43
N ASP A 10 -3.48 4.15 13.36
CA ASP A 10 -3.69 5.46 12.75
C ASP A 10 -5.11 5.53 12.18
N PRO A 11 -6.00 6.40 12.71
CA PRO A 11 -7.38 6.47 12.22
C PRO A 11 -7.51 6.99 10.80
N ASP A 12 -6.44 7.58 10.26
CA ASP A 12 -6.45 8.08 8.88
C ASP A 12 -6.09 7.00 7.86
N LEU A 13 -5.70 5.81 8.32
CA LEU A 13 -5.40 4.70 7.44
C LEU A 13 -6.67 4.05 6.91
N ASN A 14 -6.68 3.79 5.63
CA ASN A 14 -7.78 3.13 4.95
C ASN A 14 -7.38 1.72 4.55
N ALA A 15 -8.33 0.78 4.58
CA ALA A 15 -8.08 -0.57 4.12
C ALA A 15 -8.06 -0.61 2.60
N ALA A 16 -7.05 -1.23 2.02
CA ALA A 16 -6.99 -1.47 0.59
C ALA A 16 -7.93 -2.62 0.22
N VAL A 17 -8.51 -2.55 -0.96
CA VAL A 17 -9.40 -3.61 -1.44
C VAL A 17 -8.58 -4.76 -1.98
N SER A 18 -8.78 -5.94 -1.40
CA SER A 18 -8.12 -7.15 -1.87
C SER A 18 -8.94 -7.81 -2.96
N LEU A 19 -8.26 -8.25 -4.03
CA LEU A 19 -8.87 -9.03 -5.08
C LEU A 19 -9.01 -10.50 -4.71
N SER A 20 -8.44 -10.90 -3.57
CA SER A 20 -8.50 -12.28 -3.07
C SER A 20 -8.89 -12.23 -1.59
N PRO A 21 -10.19 -12.18 -1.27
CA PRO A 21 -10.67 -11.82 0.05
C PRO A 21 -10.54 -12.90 1.14
N LYS A 22 -9.87 -14.02 0.90
CA LYS A 22 -9.73 -15.05 1.93
C LYS A 22 -8.79 -14.63 3.04
N ALA A 23 -8.92 -15.28 4.20
CA ALA A 23 -8.08 -15.04 5.37
C ALA A 23 -6.60 -15.03 5.00
N THR A 24 -5.84 -14.17 5.63
CA THR A 24 -4.52 -13.81 5.15
C THR A 24 -3.50 -13.72 6.27
N LEU A 25 -2.24 -13.63 5.85
CA LEU A 25 -1.13 -13.36 6.75
C LEU A 25 -1.01 -11.87 7.08
N PHE A 26 -1.68 -11.02 6.32
CA PHE A 26 -1.53 -9.57 6.46
C PHE A 26 -2.71 -8.82 5.85
N ASP A 27 -2.80 -7.55 6.18
CA ASP A 27 -3.67 -6.58 5.53
C ASP A 27 -2.82 -5.43 4.99
N LEU A 28 -3.31 -4.80 3.95
CA LEU A 28 -2.70 -3.60 3.40
C LEU A 28 -3.61 -2.40 3.70
N LYS A 29 -3.01 -1.36 4.25
CA LYS A 29 -3.70 -0.09 4.52
C LYS A 29 -2.95 1.02 3.81
N PHE A 30 -3.63 2.14 3.57
CA PHE A 30 -3.03 3.27 2.89
C PHE A 30 -3.55 4.59 3.42
N LYS A 31 -2.74 5.63 3.19
CA LYS A 31 -3.08 7.00 3.57
C LYS A 31 -2.47 7.96 2.56
N LEU A 32 -3.28 8.85 2.03
CA LEU A 32 -2.81 9.91 1.14
C LEU A 32 -2.36 11.12 1.96
N SER A 33 -1.27 11.75 1.54
CA SER A 33 -0.79 12.96 2.20
C SER A 33 -1.71 14.15 1.93
N SER A 34 -2.34 14.17 0.78
CA SER A 34 -3.28 15.21 0.37
C SER A 34 -4.14 14.70 -0.77
N ALA A 35 -5.22 15.41 -1.08
CA ALA A 35 -6.06 15.06 -2.20
C ALA A 35 -5.26 15.19 -3.52
N PRO A 36 -5.28 14.17 -4.39
CA PRO A 36 -4.54 14.22 -5.65
C PRO A 36 -5.03 15.32 -6.59
N VAL A 37 -4.09 15.98 -7.25
CA VAL A 37 -4.37 17.03 -8.24
C VAL A 37 -3.49 16.82 -9.45
N VAL A 38 -4.07 16.95 -10.64
CA VAL A 38 -3.32 16.80 -11.89
C VAL A 38 -2.11 17.74 -11.90
N GLY A 39 -0.96 17.19 -12.27
CA GLY A 39 0.28 17.95 -12.40
C GLY A 39 1.00 18.22 -11.08
N ARG A 40 0.47 17.74 -9.95
CA ARG A 40 1.12 17.91 -8.64
C ARG A 40 1.58 16.57 -8.09
N PRO A 41 2.84 16.48 -7.66
CA PRO A 41 3.31 15.29 -6.98
C PRO A 41 2.54 15.06 -5.68
N GLY A 42 2.20 13.81 -5.42
CA GLY A 42 1.56 13.40 -4.19
C GLY A 42 2.28 12.21 -3.59
N THR A 43 1.88 11.86 -2.39
CA THR A 43 2.47 10.74 -1.66
C THR A 43 1.35 9.87 -1.09
N VAL A 44 1.50 8.57 -1.23
CA VAL A 44 0.66 7.61 -0.52
C VAL A 44 1.55 6.74 0.36
N ASP A 45 1.18 6.64 1.62
CA ASP A 45 1.84 5.74 2.56
C ASP A 45 1.11 4.40 2.53
N LEU A 46 1.86 3.33 2.29
CA LEU A 46 1.35 1.97 2.35
C LEU A 46 1.82 1.34 3.65
N VAL A 47 0.91 0.67 4.34
CA VAL A 47 1.24 -0.01 5.58
C VAL A 47 0.81 -1.47 5.45
N VAL A 48 1.79 -2.36 5.54
CA VAL A 48 1.54 -3.81 5.57
C VAL A 48 1.44 -4.22 7.03
N VAL A 49 0.25 -4.64 7.44
CA VAL A 49 -0.04 -4.99 8.83
C VAL A 49 -0.11 -6.51 8.94
N PRO A 50 0.79 -7.14 9.72
CA PRO A 50 0.72 -8.58 9.89
C PRO A 50 -0.52 -8.99 10.67
N ALA A 51 -1.07 -10.14 10.31
CA ALA A 51 -2.21 -10.70 11.03
C ALA A 51 -1.71 -11.45 12.27
N GLY A 52 -2.28 -11.11 13.42
CA GLY A 52 -1.96 -11.82 14.66
C GLY A 52 -0.47 -11.82 15.00
N SER A 53 0.03 -12.98 15.38
CA SER A 53 1.42 -13.16 15.84
C SER A 53 2.36 -13.57 14.71
N VAL A 54 2.19 -13.00 13.53
CA VAL A 54 3.00 -13.34 12.37
C VAL A 54 4.22 -12.42 12.27
N ALA A 55 5.37 -13.02 12.00
CA ALA A 55 6.57 -12.31 11.59
C ALA A 55 6.86 -12.67 10.14
N PHE A 56 7.32 -11.70 9.36
CA PHE A 56 7.66 -11.94 7.95
C PHE A 56 9.14 -12.21 7.81
N GLU A 57 9.49 -13.13 6.90
CA GLU A 57 10.88 -13.37 6.52
C GLU A 57 11.28 -12.42 5.40
N SER A 58 10.38 -12.17 4.46
CA SER A 58 10.59 -11.20 3.40
C SER A 58 9.25 -10.67 2.90
N VAL A 59 9.27 -9.43 2.43
CA VAL A 59 8.11 -8.79 1.81
C VAL A 59 8.56 -8.10 0.55
N HIS A 60 7.88 -8.40 -0.54
CA HIS A 60 8.15 -7.78 -1.83
C HIS A 60 6.89 -7.08 -2.33
N LEU A 61 7.01 -5.81 -2.69
CA LEU A 61 5.94 -5.03 -3.30
C LEU A 61 6.24 -4.76 -4.75
N ASN A 62 5.24 -4.95 -5.59
CA ASN A 62 5.26 -4.50 -6.97
C ASN A 62 4.11 -3.52 -7.17
N LEU A 63 4.43 -2.36 -7.73
CA LEU A 63 3.46 -1.31 -7.94
C LEU A 63 3.17 -1.12 -9.42
N ARG A 64 1.90 -0.91 -9.75
CA ARG A 64 1.48 -0.67 -11.12
C ARG A 64 0.49 0.49 -11.14
N ALA A 65 0.77 1.49 -11.95
CA ALA A 65 -0.12 2.62 -12.13
C ALA A 65 -1.02 2.40 -13.34
N SER A 66 -2.27 2.81 -13.23
CA SER A 66 -3.16 2.87 -14.38
C SER A 66 -2.75 4.00 -15.31
N GLU A 67 -3.30 4.00 -16.51
CA GLU A 67 -3.07 5.10 -17.46
C GLU A 67 -3.47 6.42 -16.82
N GLY A 68 -2.64 7.43 -16.98
CA GLY A 68 -2.87 8.74 -16.38
C GLY A 68 -2.27 8.92 -14.99
N LEU A 69 -1.68 7.88 -14.43
CA LEU A 69 -0.99 7.96 -13.14
C LEU A 69 0.47 7.61 -13.35
N ARG A 70 1.35 8.50 -12.92
CA ARG A 70 2.81 8.30 -13.04
C ARG A 70 3.40 8.04 -11.67
N LEU A 71 4.22 6.99 -11.55
CA LEU A 71 4.93 6.72 -10.31
C LEU A 71 6.29 7.41 -10.37
N LEU A 72 6.62 8.14 -9.30
CA LEU A 72 7.85 8.93 -9.20
C LEU A 72 8.90 8.27 -8.32
N SER A 73 8.55 7.18 -7.67
CA SER A 73 9.47 6.39 -6.84
C SER A 73 9.55 4.97 -7.38
N ASP A 74 10.36 4.14 -6.73
CA ASP A 74 10.54 2.77 -7.18
C ASP A 74 9.22 2.00 -7.21
N THR A 75 9.07 1.17 -8.23
CA THR A 75 7.88 0.32 -8.40
C THR A 75 8.08 -1.09 -7.84
N SER A 76 9.27 -1.40 -7.39
CA SER A 76 9.61 -2.68 -6.80
C SER A 76 10.36 -2.43 -5.51
N LEU A 77 9.81 -2.91 -4.39
CA LEU A 77 10.35 -2.65 -3.07
C LEU A 77 10.48 -3.96 -2.31
N ASP A 78 11.59 -4.14 -1.63
CA ASP A 78 11.88 -5.34 -0.85
C ASP A 78 12.16 -4.99 0.60
N SER A 79 11.70 -5.85 1.49
CA SER A 79 12.03 -5.77 2.92
C SER A 79 12.38 -7.16 3.42
N GLY A 80 13.34 -7.22 4.35
CA GLY A 80 13.75 -8.47 4.97
C GLY A 80 12.88 -8.83 6.17
N GLU A 81 13.50 -9.50 7.12
CA GLU A 81 12.81 -10.00 8.31
C GLU A 81 12.18 -8.90 9.13
N THR A 82 11.02 -9.21 9.69
CA THR A 82 10.34 -8.33 10.64
C THR A 82 10.19 -9.04 11.98
N ALA A 83 10.00 -8.25 13.03
CA ALA A 83 9.59 -8.79 14.31
C ALA A 83 8.10 -9.19 14.27
N VAL A 84 7.71 -10.04 15.19
CA VAL A 84 6.30 -10.46 15.32
C VAL A 84 5.41 -9.24 15.51
N GLY A 85 4.39 -9.11 14.67
CA GLY A 85 3.43 -8.01 14.75
C GLY A 85 3.93 -6.68 14.22
N GLU A 86 5.15 -6.61 13.72
CA GLU A 86 5.71 -5.37 13.20
C GLU A 86 5.08 -5.00 11.87
N ALA A 87 4.52 -3.80 11.77
CA ALA A 87 4.00 -3.27 10.52
C ALA A 87 5.13 -2.68 9.68
N LEU A 88 5.01 -2.80 8.37
CA LEU A 88 5.95 -2.21 7.42
C LEU A 88 5.32 -1.02 6.73
N ARG A 89 6.07 0.07 6.62
CA ARG A 89 5.62 1.29 5.95
C ARG A 89 6.44 1.56 4.71
N TYR A 90 5.75 1.96 3.63
CA TYR A 90 6.37 2.34 2.38
C TYR A 90 5.77 3.65 1.90
N GLU A 91 6.62 4.58 1.50
CA GLU A 91 6.17 5.84 0.93
C GLU A 91 6.28 5.77 -0.60
N ILE A 92 5.16 5.97 -1.27
CA ILE A 92 5.08 5.93 -2.73
C ILE A 92 4.78 7.32 -3.24
N ARG A 93 5.61 7.82 -4.14
CA ARG A 93 5.41 9.13 -4.75
C ARG A 93 4.81 8.97 -6.13
N PHE A 94 3.86 9.81 -6.44
CA PHE A 94 3.14 9.73 -7.71
C PHE A 94 2.78 11.11 -8.23
N MET A 95 2.37 11.16 -9.50
CA MET A 95 1.83 12.37 -10.08
C MET A 95 0.70 12.02 -11.02
N PRO A 96 -0.51 12.57 -10.81
CA PRO A 96 -1.59 12.41 -11.78
C PRO A 96 -1.32 13.23 -13.03
N ASP A 97 -1.49 12.60 -14.19
CA ASP A 97 -1.43 13.29 -15.49
C ASP A 97 -2.82 13.49 -16.07
N ALA A 98 -3.84 12.92 -15.44
CA ALA A 98 -5.23 13.02 -15.88
C ALA A 98 -6.14 13.12 -14.67
N ALA A 99 -7.25 13.83 -14.81
CA ALA A 99 -8.28 13.92 -13.78
C ALA A 99 -9.17 12.69 -13.80
N GLY A 100 -9.84 12.43 -12.68
CA GLY A 100 -10.78 11.33 -12.54
C GLY A 100 -10.23 10.23 -11.66
N VAL A 101 -10.81 9.05 -11.79
CA VAL A 101 -10.41 7.90 -10.98
C VAL A 101 -9.23 7.20 -11.62
N LEU A 102 -8.10 7.24 -10.92
CA LEU A 102 -6.88 6.53 -11.30
C LEU A 102 -6.68 5.41 -10.29
N THR A 103 -5.94 4.38 -10.67
CA THR A 103 -5.71 3.27 -9.75
C THR A 103 -4.23 2.95 -9.58
N LEU A 104 -3.88 2.64 -8.35
CA LEU A 104 -2.57 2.09 -8.01
C LEU A 104 -2.77 0.62 -7.65
N GLY A 105 -2.22 -0.26 -8.47
CA GLY A 105 -2.20 -1.69 -8.18
C GLY A 105 -0.98 -2.02 -7.32
N VAL A 106 -1.19 -2.80 -6.29
CA VAL A 106 -0.13 -3.23 -5.38
C VAL A 106 -0.17 -4.75 -5.30
N THR A 107 0.90 -5.39 -5.72
CA THR A 107 1.06 -6.83 -5.52
C THR A 107 2.05 -7.05 -4.41
N LEU A 108 1.61 -7.74 -3.38
CA LEU A 108 2.43 -8.10 -2.23
C LEU A 108 2.75 -9.58 -2.29
N VAL A 109 4.03 -9.91 -2.18
CA VAL A 109 4.47 -11.29 -1.98
C VAL A 109 5.15 -11.35 -0.62
N VAL A 110 4.60 -12.14 0.28
CA VAL A 110 5.09 -12.24 1.65
C VAL A 110 5.49 -13.66 1.93
N ASP A 111 6.72 -13.82 2.41
CA ASP A 111 7.19 -15.08 2.95
C ASP A 111 7.20 -15.00 4.47
N ALA A 112 6.52 -15.93 5.09
CA ALA A 112 6.52 -16.12 6.53
C ALA A 112 6.90 -17.57 6.79
N GLU A 113 7.15 -17.92 8.04
CA GLU A 113 7.57 -19.27 8.40
C GLU A 113 6.69 -20.32 7.72
N ASN A 114 7.29 -21.13 6.85
CA ASN A 114 6.66 -22.24 6.14
C ASN A 114 5.47 -21.84 5.23
N SER A 115 5.30 -20.55 4.97
CA SER A 115 4.20 -20.07 4.15
C SER A 115 4.66 -18.96 3.23
N SER A 116 4.05 -18.92 2.05
CA SER A 116 4.25 -17.82 1.11
C SER A 116 2.89 -17.43 0.59
N LEU A 117 2.62 -16.13 0.53
CA LEU A 117 1.32 -15.63 0.10
C LEU A 117 1.51 -14.43 -0.83
N SER A 118 0.80 -14.46 -1.95
CA SER A 118 0.77 -13.35 -2.89
C SER A 118 -0.63 -12.78 -2.94
N ARG A 119 -0.74 -11.46 -2.86
CA ARG A 119 -2.02 -10.75 -2.94
C ARG A 119 -1.89 -9.49 -3.76
N THR A 120 -2.96 -9.19 -4.50
CA THR A 120 -3.05 -7.96 -5.28
C THR A 120 -4.15 -7.08 -4.72
N TYR A 121 -3.83 -5.80 -4.56
CA TYR A 121 -4.74 -4.79 -4.06
C TYR A 121 -4.88 -3.68 -5.08
N THR A 122 -6.02 -3.00 -5.06
CA THR A 122 -6.26 -1.83 -5.88
C THR A 122 -6.58 -0.64 -4.98
N ILE A 123 -5.84 0.45 -5.17
CA ILE A 123 -6.06 1.68 -4.42
C ILE A 123 -6.57 2.73 -5.40
N PRO A 124 -7.80 3.22 -5.21
CA PRO A 124 -8.31 4.28 -6.06
C PRO A 124 -7.72 5.64 -5.64
N LEU A 125 -7.30 6.41 -6.62
CA LEU A 125 -6.82 7.76 -6.44
C LEU A 125 -7.68 8.69 -7.29
N ILE A 126 -8.47 9.53 -6.65
CA ILE A 126 -9.36 10.44 -7.36
C ILE A 126 -8.62 11.76 -7.53
N ALA A 127 -8.25 12.07 -8.78
CA ALA A 127 -7.48 13.26 -9.08
C ALA A 127 -8.39 14.38 -9.55
N ALA A 128 -8.27 15.55 -8.90
CA ALA A 128 -8.96 16.75 -9.31
C ALA A 128 -8.23 17.38 -10.49
N PRO A 129 -8.97 18.12 -11.37
CA PRO A 129 -8.32 18.87 -12.44
C PRO A 129 -7.34 19.89 -11.89
N ALA A 130 -6.33 20.21 -12.68
CA ALA A 130 -5.40 21.28 -12.32
C ALA A 130 -6.18 22.59 -12.16
N PRO A 131 -5.85 23.44 -11.16
CA PRO A 131 -6.46 24.74 -11.03
C PRO A 131 -6.20 25.57 -12.28
N GLY A 132 -7.25 26.11 -12.83
CA GLY A 132 -7.22 26.82 -14.10
C GLY A 132 -6.60 28.20 -14.05
#